data_79abaf2e8376ac43d8246ecc1e6b0c79
#
_entry.id   79abaf2e8376ac43d8246ecc1e6b0c79
#
_cell.length_a   1.000
_cell.length_b   1.000
_cell.length_c   1.000
_cell.angle_alpha   90.00
_cell.angle_beta   90.00
_cell.angle_gamma   90.00
#
_symmetry.space_group_name_H-M   'P 1'
#
loop_
_entity.id
_entity.type
_entity.pdbx_description
1 polymer ?
#
loop_
_entity_poly.entity_id
_entity_poly.type
_entity_poly.pdbx_seq_one_letter_code
_entity_poly.pdbx_strand_id
1 'polypeptide(L)'
;MNKKILFALLIVGIYSLKMDKSIFSRKKNEKCTLDAQCPKNYNCCDGRCRIIDLKAIKCKKNAECCSNHCVNGKCLKKEGENCNKNAECFTKICWENKCRRGLGGECDWDDDCAKNLDCYSGKCKIITGRNVKCTSGEQCGSGKCSIENKCV
;
A
#
# COMPACT_ATOMS: atom_id res chain seq x y z
N MET A 1 5.00 45.30 37.32
CA MET A 1 5.43 44.21 36.42
C MET A 1 6.65 44.68 35.63
N ASN A 2 7.78 44.02 35.77
CA ASN A 2 9.08 44.53 35.35
C ASN A 2 9.24 44.40 33.83
N LYS A 3 9.42 45.52 33.10
CA LYS A 3 9.54 45.53 31.61
C LYS A 3 10.58 44.55 31.08
N LYS A 4 11.62 44.23 31.85
CA LYS A 4 12.67 43.27 31.52
C LYS A 4 12.16 41.81 31.44
N ILE A 5 11.17 41.44 32.27
CA ILE A 5 10.57 40.10 32.29
C ILE A 5 9.66 39.90 31.06
N LEU A 6 8.94 40.95 30.63
CA LEU A 6 8.09 40.88 29.45
C LEU A 6 8.91 40.73 28.17
N PHE A 7 10.10 41.37 28.09
CA PHE A 7 11.00 41.24 26.96
C PHE A 7 11.63 39.82 26.84
N ALA A 8 11.98 39.20 27.97
CA ALA A 8 12.51 37.84 28.02
C ALA A 8 11.47 36.81 27.55
N LEU A 9 10.19 36.98 27.95
CA LEU A 9 9.10 36.11 27.54
C LEU A 9 8.78 36.23 26.03
N LEU A 10 8.88 37.43 25.46
CA LEU A 10 8.73 37.69 24.03
C LEU A 10 9.84 37.04 23.23
N ILE A 11 11.08 37.05 23.70
CA ILE A 11 12.22 36.42 23.00
C ILE A 11 12.09 34.89 23.02
N VAL A 12 11.70 34.30 24.14
CA VAL A 12 11.45 32.83 24.24
C VAL A 12 10.28 32.42 23.34
N GLY A 13 9.19 33.22 23.28
CA GLY A 13 8.06 32.96 22.38
C GLY A 13 8.43 33.04 20.90
N ILE A 14 9.32 33.95 20.51
CA ILE A 14 9.77 34.08 19.12
C ILE A 14 10.73 32.95 18.72
N TYR A 15 11.56 32.46 19.64
CA TYR A 15 12.42 31.29 19.39
C TYR A 15 11.64 29.98 19.27
N SER A 16 10.47 29.86 19.92
CA SER A 16 9.60 28.67 19.77
C SER A 16 8.89 28.60 18.42
N LEU A 17 8.78 29.69 17.66
CA LEU A 17 8.06 29.75 16.39
C LEU A 17 8.91 29.55 15.13
N LYS A 18 10.23 29.43 15.29
CA LYS A 18 11.16 29.13 14.19
C LYS A 18 11.92 27.81 14.43
N MET A 19 11.23 26.76 14.78
CA MET A 19 11.75 25.43 14.49
C MET A 19 11.59 25.19 12.99
N ASP A 20 12.63 25.53 12.29
CA ASP A 20 12.78 25.35 10.84
C ASP A 20 12.53 23.87 10.51
N LYS A 21 11.41 23.57 9.85
CA LYS A 21 11.10 22.22 9.37
C LYS A 21 12.19 21.63 8.47
N SER A 22 13.14 22.45 8.04
CA SER A 22 14.26 22.05 7.17
C SER A 22 15.34 21.25 7.91
N ILE A 23 15.44 21.39 9.25
CA ILE A 23 16.52 20.76 10.04
C ILE A 23 16.29 19.25 10.26
N PHE A 24 15.07 18.73 10.04
CA PHE A 24 14.74 17.33 10.28
C PHE A 24 14.32 16.53 9.04
N SER A 25 14.39 17.11 7.84
CA SER A 25 14.08 16.35 6.63
C SER A 25 15.23 15.39 6.30
N ARG A 26 15.01 14.11 6.57
CA ARG A 26 15.96 13.04 6.21
C ARG A 26 16.01 12.86 4.69
N LYS A 27 17.12 12.30 4.21
CA LYS A 27 17.25 11.98 2.78
C LYS A 27 16.50 10.69 2.44
N LYS A 28 16.30 10.46 1.15
CA LYS A 28 15.83 9.18 0.60
C LYS A 28 16.63 8.02 1.21
N ASN A 29 15.94 6.98 1.66
CA ASN A 29 16.51 5.76 2.24
C ASN A 29 17.24 5.92 3.59
N GLU A 30 17.25 7.10 4.21
CA GLU A 30 17.77 7.27 5.58
C GLU A 30 16.82 6.63 6.62
N LYS A 31 17.42 6.25 7.76
CA LYS A 31 16.64 5.68 8.88
C LYS A 31 15.66 6.71 9.42
N CYS A 32 14.46 6.28 9.77
CA CYS A 32 13.39 7.11 10.31
C CYS A 32 12.57 6.31 11.32
N THR A 33 11.79 7.02 12.13
CA THR A 33 10.81 6.46 13.07
C THR A 33 9.41 7.04 12.86
N LEU A 34 9.33 8.20 12.15
CA LEU A 34 8.09 8.92 11.87
C LEU A 34 8.08 9.43 10.42
N ASP A 35 6.90 9.45 9.80
CA ASP A 35 6.71 9.97 8.44
C ASP A 35 7.16 11.42 8.28
N ALA A 36 6.94 12.26 9.31
CA ALA A 36 7.32 13.67 9.31
C ALA A 36 8.83 13.92 9.19
N GLN A 37 9.67 12.89 9.42
CA GLN A 37 11.11 12.97 9.23
C GLN A 37 11.52 12.78 7.77
N CYS A 38 10.63 12.26 6.93
CA CYS A 38 10.93 11.97 5.53
C CYS A 38 10.62 13.16 4.62
N PRO A 39 11.28 13.26 3.44
CA PRO A 39 11.02 14.29 2.47
C PRO A 39 9.59 14.21 1.93
N LYS A 40 9.14 15.26 1.25
CA LYS A 40 7.86 15.25 0.53
C LYS A 40 7.78 14.03 -0.40
N ASN A 41 6.64 13.34 -0.40
CA ASN A 41 6.36 12.10 -1.16
C ASN A 41 7.11 10.84 -0.67
N TYR A 42 7.67 10.90 0.55
CA TYR A 42 8.25 9.75 1.22
C TYR A 42 7.59 9.58 2.59
N ASN A 43 7.39 8.34 2.99
CA ASN A 43 7.00 7.96 4.36
C ASN A 43 8.06 7.07 5.01
N CYS A 44 7.96 6.92 6.32
CA CYS A 44 8.80 6.02 7.08
C CYS A 44 8.25 4.59 7.00
N CYS A 45 8.79 3.82 6.08
CA CYS A 45 8.38 2.43 5.84
C CYS A 45 9.51 1.49 6.21
N ASP A 46 9.25 0.56 7.13
CA ASP A 46 10.25 -0.37 7.70
C ASP A 46 11.51 0.36 8.20
N GLY A 47 11.31 1.48 8.91
CA GLY A 47 12.38 2.28 9.50
C GLY A 47 13.24 3.06 8.49
N ARG A 48 12.78 3.22 7.24
CA ARG A 48 13.47 4.00 6.19
C ARG A 48 12.53 4.88 5.38
N CYS A 49 13.01 6.06 4.97
CA CYS A 49 12.24 6.95 4.10
C CYS A 49 12.14 6.36 2.69
N ARG A 50 10.93 5.88 2.32
CA ARG A 50 10.63 5.27 1.02
C ARG A 50 9.51 6.00 0.28
N ILE A 51 9.46 5.81 -1.02
CA ILE A 51 8.47 6.45 -1.91
C ILE A 51 7.07 5.88 -1.64
N ILE A 52 6.07 6.77 -1.46
CA ILE A 52 4.66 6.41 -1.26
C ILE A 52 3.79 6.63 -2.48
N ASP A 53 4.14 7.61 -3.34
CA ASP A 53 3.27 8.03 -4.43
C ASP A 53 3.73 7.53 -5.79
N LEU A 54 2.71 7.08 -6.55
CA LEU A 54 2.79 6.50 -7.88
C LEU A 54 3.20 7.49 -8.98
N LYS A 55 3.12 8.80 -8.72
CA LYS A 55 3.13 9.79 -9.82
C LYS A 55 4.34 10.72 -9.83
N ALA A 56 4.90 11.04 -8.68
CA ALA A 56 5.85 12.15 -8.57
C ALA A 56 7.33 11.73 -8.67
N ILE A 57 7.68 10.51 -8.26
CA ILE A 57 9.07 10.06 -8.18
C ILE A 57 9.22 8.68 -8.82
N LYS A 58 10.17 8.56 -9.73
CA LYS A 58 10.49 7.27 -10.35
C LYS A 58 11.34 6.42 -9.39
N CYS A 59 10.90 5.19 -9.17
CA CYS A 59 11.70 4.17 -8.49
C CYS A 59 12.59 3.41 -9.49
N LYS A 60 13.70 2.87 -9.00
CA LYS A 60 14.61 2.00 -9.76
C LYS A 60 14.63 0.57 -9.21
N LYS A 61 14.30 0.40 -7.93
CA LYS A 61 14.32 -0.88 -7.20
C LYS A 61 13.09 -0.99 -6.30
N ASN A 62 12.64 -2.22 -6.05
CA ASN A 62 11.52 -2.51 -5.14
C ASN A 62 11.71 -1.86 -3.76
N ALA A 63 12.88 -1.99 -3.17
CA ALA A 63 13.22 -1.44 -1.84
C ALA A 63 13.10 0.10 -1.72
N GLU A 64 12.93 0.83 -2.83
CA GLU A 64 12.69 2.27 -2.79
C GLU A 64 11.23 2.63 -2.53
N CYS A 65 10.31 1.67 -2.72
CA CYS A 65 8.88 1.82 -2.50
C CYS A 65 8.47 1.31 -1.11
N CYS A 66 7.51 1.98 -0.46
CA CYS A 66 6.89 1.49 0.77
C CYS A 66 6.21 0.13 0.59
N SER A 67 5.59 -0.08 -0.56
CA SER A 67 4.95 -1.34 -0.93
C SER A 67 5.94 -2.45 -1.31
N ASN A 68 7.23 -2.14 -1.47
CA ASN A 68 8.26 -3.00 -2.04
C ASN A 68 7.97 -3.47 -3.49
N HIS A 69 7.15 -2.72 -4.25
CA HIS A 69 6.79 -3.03 -5.64
C HIS A 69 7.09 -1.86 -6.57
N CYS A 70 8.23 -1.90 -7.24
CA CYS A 70 8.63 -0.95 -8.28
C CYS A 70 8.44 -1.56 -9.68
N VAL A 71 7.45 -1.09 -10.43
CA VAL A 71 7.15 -1.60 -11.78
C VAL A 71 7.18 -0.43 -12.77
N ASN A 72 8.02 -0.53 -13.79
CA ASN A 72 8.18 0.51 -14.81
C ASN A 72 8.41 1.91 -14.23
N GLY A 73 9.23 2.00 -13.18
CA GLY A 73 9.55 3.25 -12.50
C GLY A 73 8.46 3.80 -11.58
N LYS A 74 7.42 3.02 -11.27
CA LYS A 74 6.31 3.42 -10.39
C LYS A 74 6.20 2.47 -9.21
N CYS A 75 6.03 3.05 -8.02
CA CYS A 75 5.66 2.26 -6.85
C CYS A 75 4.19 1.88 -6.96
N LEU A 76 3.87 0.59 -7.03
CA LEU A 76 2.52 0.08 -7.03
C LEU A 76 2.10 -0.33 -5.62
N LYS A 77 0.83 -0.22 -5.32
CA LYS A 77 0.23 -0.59 -4.03
C LYS A 77 0.22 -2.10 -3.85
N LYS A 78 0.49 -2.56 -2.64
CA LYS A 78 0.38 -3.97 -2.27
C LYS A 78 -1.07 -4.34 -1.96
N GLU A 79 -1.33 -5.61 -1.75
CA GLU A 79 -2.62 -6.14 -1.33
C GLU A 79 -3.09 -5.47 -0.03
N GLY A 80 -4.40 -5.25 0.07
CA GLY A 80 -5.05 -4.59 1.21
C GLY A 80 -4.95 -3.06 1.22
N GLU A 81 -4.06 -2.44 0.46
CA GLU A 81 -3.97 -0.97 0.37
C GLU A 81 -5.13 -0.38 -0.42
N ASN A 82 -5.56 0.82 -0.01
CA ASN A 82 -6.66 1.53 -0.67
C ASN A 82 -6.28 1.91 -2.11
N CYS A 83 -7.20 1.71 -3.05
CA CYS A 83 -7.03 2.03 -4.48
C CYS A 83 -8.29 2.67 -5.06
N ASN A 84 -8.11 3.38 -6.18
CA ASN A 84 -9.20 3.91 -7.00
C ASN A 84 -9.22 3.27 -8.40
N LYS A 85 -8.12 2.64 -8.81
CA LYS A 85 -7.94 2.06 -10.16
C LYS A 85 -7.11 0.80 -10.08
N ASN A 86 -7.42 -0.18 -10.94
CA ASN A 86 -6.65 -1.41 -11.10
C ASN A 86 -5.14 -1.16 -11.33
N ALA A 87 -4.81 -0.13 -12.10
CA ALA A 87 -3.43 0.21 -12.43
C ALA A 87 -2.59 0.68 -11.22
N GLU A 88 -3.19 1.00 -10.09
CA GLU A 88 -2.50 1.38 -8.85
C GLU A 88 -1.99 0.16 -8.09
N CYS A 89 -2.63 -0.99 -8.27
CA CYS A 89 -2.30 -2.22 -7.57
C CYS A 89 -1.22 -3.02 -8.30
N PHE A 90 -0.33 -3.66 -7.55
CA PHE A 90 0.63 -4.62 -8.09
C PHE A 90 -0.10 -5.82 -8.73
N THR A 91 -1.17 -6.29 -8.11
CA THR A 91 -2.04 -7.35 -8.60
C THR A 91 -2.89 -6.95 -9.82
N LYS A 92 -2.92 -5.66 -10.18
CA LYS A 92 -3.81 -5.08 -11.22
C LYS A 92 -5.31 -5.24 -10.92
N ILE A 93 -5.68 -5.47 -9.68
CA ILE A 93 -7.07 -5.64 -9.25
C ILE A 93 -7.36 -4.69 -8.10
N CYS A 94 -8.24 -3.71 -8.36
CA CYS A 94 -8.81 -2.81 -7.36
C CYS A 94 -10.29 -3.17 -7.20
N TRP A 95 -10.64 -3.81 -6.09
CA TRP A 95 -12.01 -4.23 -5.77
C TRP A 95 -12.41 -3.66 -4.40
N GLU A 96 -13.60 -3.03 -4.32
CA GLU A 96 -14.08 -2.35 -3.11
C GLU A 96 -13.05 -1.39 -2.50
N ASN A 97 -12.44 -0.57 -3.39
CA ASN A 97 -11.39 0.39 -3.06
C ASN A 97 -10.13 -0.20 -2.39
N LYS A 98 -9.92 -1.51 -2.52
CA LYS A 98 -8.76 -2.23 -2.00
C LYS A 98 -8.06 -3.01 -3.10
N CYS A 99 -6.72 -3.05 -3.06
CA CYS A 99 -5.96 -3.96 -3.91
C CYS A 99 -6.18 -5.40 -3.45
N ARG A 100 -6.71 -6.24 -4.34
CA ARG A 100 -7.08 -7.64 -4.06
C ARG A 100 -6.25 -8.61 -4.89
N ARG A 101 -6.20 -9.86 -4.46
CA ARG A 101 -5.55 -10.96 -5.17
C ARG A 101 -6.50 -11.61 -6.16
N GLY A 102 -5.97 -11.98 -7.32
CA GLY A 102 -6.73 -12.71 -8.34
C GLY A 102 -6.72 -14.22 -8.11
N LEU A 103 -7.31 -14.93 -9.04
CA LEU A 103 -7.38 -16.39 -9.04
C LEU A 103 -5.98 -17.02 -8.86
N GLY A 104 -5.86 -17.95 -7.92
CA GLY A 104 -4.61 -18.63 -7.55
C GLY A 104 -3.67 -17.80 -6.66
N GLY A 105 -3.99 -16.55 -6.33
CA GLY A 105 -3.23 -15.72 -5.39
C GLY A 105 -3.25 -16.32 -3.99
N GLU A 106 -2.15 -16.17 -3.22
CA GLU A 106 -2.11 -16.60 -1.82
C GLU A 106 -3.04 -15.75 -0.97
N CYS A 107 -3.72 -16.33 0.00
CA CYS A 107 -4.68 -15.63 0.86
C CYS A 107 -4.73 -16.26 2.24
N ASP A 108 -5.06 -15.43 3.22
CA ASP A 108 -5.37 -15.86 4.59
C ASP A 108 -6.87 -15.76 4.86
N TRP A 109 -7.55 -14.83 4.18
CA TRP A 109 -8.97 -14.53 4.34
C TRP A 109 -9.67 -14.34 2.99
N ASP A 110 -11.01 -14.55 2.95
CA ASP A 110 -11.81 -14.32 1.73
C ASP A 110 -11.67 -12.88 1.22
N ASP A 111 -11.56 -11.92 2.14
CA ASP A 111 -11.36 -10.51 1.85
C ASP A 111 -10.03 -10.17 1.15
N ASP A 112 -9.08 -11.08 1.10
CA ASP A 112 -7.86 -10.90 0.30
C ASP A 112 -8.14 -11.09 -1.18
N CYS A 113 -9.20 -11.80 -1.52
CA CYS A 113 -9.51 -12.22 -2.86
C CYS A 113 -10.39 -11.19 -3.62
N ALA A 114 -10.26 -11.19 -4.93
CA ALA A 114 -11.06 -10.37 -5.82
C ALA A 114 -12.52 -10.89 -5.90
N LYS A 115 -13.38 -10.09 -6.55
CA LYS A 115 -14.80 -10.43 -6.75
C LYS A 115 -14.98 -11.86 -7.26
N ASN A 116 -15.95 -12.56 -6.68
CA ASN A 116 -16.32 -13.95 -6.99
C ASN A 116 -15.26 -15.01 -6.66
N LEU A 117 -14.26 -14.65 -5.85
CA LEU A 117 -13.25 -15.56 -5.34
C LEU A 117 -13.29 -15.54 -3.82
N ASP A 118 -13.13 -16.70 -3.21
CA ASP A 118 -12.89 -16.88 -1.77
C ASP A 118 -11.57 -17.59 -1.52
N CYS A 119 -11.11 -17.55 -0.28
CA CYS A 119 -9.87 -18.19 0.13
C CYS A 119 -10.09 -19.66 0.47
N TYR A 120 -9.64 -20.56 -0.38
CA TYR A 120 -9.68 -22.01 -0.15
C TYR A 120 -8.26 -22.58 -0.08
N SER A 121 -7.93 -23.15 1.06
CA SER A 121 -6.60 -23.76 1.31
C SER A 121 -5.44 -22.81 0.97
N GLY A 122 -5.55 -21.54 1.41
CA GLY A 122 -4.51 -20.52 1.22
C GLY A 122 -4.41 -19.97 -0.21
N LYS A 123 -5.41 -20.20 -1.06
CA LYS A 123 -5.45 -19.70 -2.44
C LYS A 123 -6.82 -19.14 -2.79
N CYS A 124 -6.84 -18.01 -3.50
CA CYS A 124 -8.08 -17.46 -4.05
C CYS A 124 -8.63 -18.37 -5.15
N LYS A 125 -9.81 -18.91 -4.93
CA LYS A 125 -10.50 -19.82 -5.86
C LYS A 125 -11.93 -19.35 -6.17
N ILE A 126 -12.48 -19.80 -7.29
CA ILE A 126 -13.82 -19.47 -7.75
C ILE A 126 -14.86 -20.07 -6.80
N ILE A 127 -15.79 -19.24 -6.34
CA ILE A 127 -16.94 -19.65 -5.54
C ILE A 127 -17.91 -20.42 -6.43
N THR A 128 -18.42 -21.57 -5.94
CA THR A 128 -19.47 -22.34 -6.62
C THR A 128 -20.72 -21.49 -6.86
N GLY A 129 -21.33 -21.65 -8.04
CA GLY A 129 -22.54 -20.90 -8.41
C GLY A 129 -22.31 -19.45 -8.87
N ARG A 130 -21.06 -18.98 -8.91
CA ARG A 130 -20.72 -17.68 -9.50
C ARG A 130 -20.52 -17.80 -11.01
N ASN A 131 -20.88 -16.74 -11.73
CA ASN A 131 -20.79 -16.71 -13.20
C ASN A 131 -19.33 -16.43 -13.69
N VAL A 132 -18.38 -17.19 -13.14
CA VAL A 132 -16.96 -17.16 -13.50
C VAL A 132 -16.58 -18.52 -14.09
N LYS A 133 -15.97 -18.50 -15.24
CA LYS A 133 -15.54 -19.72 -15.92
C LYS A 133 -14.28 -20.30 -15.31
N CYS A 134 -14.25 -21.60 -15.13
CA CYS A 134 -13.07 -22.37 -14.77
C CYS A 134 -12.54 -23.15 -15.99
N THR A 135 -11.25 -23.51 -15.95
CA THR A 135 -10.60 -24.39 -16.93
C THR A 135 -10.12 -25.70 -16.30
N SER A 136 -10.03 -25.73 -14.98
CA SER A 136 -9.67 -26.93 -14.20
C SER A 136 -10.34 -26.90 -12.83
N GLY A 137 -10.48 -28.06 -12.20
CA GLY A 137 -11.04 -28.18 -10.85
C GLY A 137 -10.22 -27.43 -9.79
N GLU A 138 -8.90 -27.30 -9.97
CA GLU A 138 -8.01 -26.59 -9.04
C GLU A 138 -8.39 -25.12 -8.84
N GLN A 139 -9.04 -24.50 -9.85
CA GLN A 139 -9.50 -23.12 -9.78
C GLN A 139 -10.75 -22.94 -8.94
N CYS A 140 -11.47 -24.02 -8.66
CA CYS A 140 -12.73 -24.03 -7.93
C CYS A 140 -12.52 -24.33 -6.43
N GLY A 141 -13.25 -23.65 -5.56
CA GLY A 141 -13.29 -23.95 -4.13
C GLY A 141 -13.76 -25.37 -3.86
N SER A 142 -14.73 -25.89 -4.66
CA SER A 142 -15.21 -27.28 -4.61
C SER A 142 -14.20 -28.32 -5.15
N GLY A 143 -13.16 -27.89 -5.86
CA GLY A 143 -12.25 -28.78 -6.58
C GLY A 143 -12.80 -29.36 -7.89
N LYS A 144 -14.00 -28.93 -8.33
CA LYS A 144 -14.69 -29.49 -9.49
C LYS A 144 -15.08 -28.40 -10.50
N CYS A 145 -14.58 -28.55 -11.75
CA CYS A 145 -14.99 -27.75 -12.90
C CYS A 145 -15.82 -28.61 -13.85
N SER A 146 -17.06 -28.20 -14.13
CA SER A 146 -17.94 -28.93 -15.05
C SER A 146 -17.51 -28.80 -16.51
N ILE A 147 -18.10 -29.63 -17.38
CA ILE A 147 -17.92 -29.55 -18.85
C ILE A 147 -18.40 -28.20 -19.44
N GLU A 148 -19.26 -27.48 -18.72
CA GLU A 148 -19.71 -26.13 -19.08
C GLU A 148 -18.76 -25.03 -18.57
N ASN A 149 -17.58 -25.40 -18.06
CA ASN A 149 -16.61 -24.49 -17.48
C ASN A 149 -17.16 -23.74 -16.24
N LYS A 150 -17.96 -24.36 -15.42
CA LYS A 150 -18.51 -23.80 -14.16
C LYS A 150 -18.05 -24.59 -12.95
N CYS A 151 -17.75 -23.91 -11.86
CA CYS A 151 -17.48 -24.56 -10.58
C CYS A 151 -18.79 -25.14 -10.00
N VAL A 152 -18.80 -26.43 -9.73
CA VAL A 152 -19.93 -27.23 -9.23
C VAL A 152 -19.61 -27.86 -7.88
#